data_9d6ebf0b87b6c9c15d3e9a4e1eac0e5e
#
_entry.id   9d6ebf0b87b6c9c15d3e9a4e1eac0e5e
#
_cell.length_a   1.000
_cell.length_b   1.000
_cell.length_c   1.000
_cell.angle_alpha   90.00
_cell.angle_beta   90.00
_cell.angle_gamma   90.00
#
_symmetry.space_group_name_H-M   'P 1'
#
loop_
_entity.id
_entity.type
_entity.pdbx_description
1 polymer ?
#
loop_
_entity_poly.entity_id
_entity_poly.type
_entity_poly.pdbx_seq_one_letter_code
_entity_poly.pdbx_strand_id
1 'polypeptide(L)'
;MNTTTAPRASLRLATREDVPVIVALIREAAEHEGHAHLATATPQRLEAELFGAAAACECLIGEHDGETVGFAIFFHNFSTFLCRKGLYLEDLFVRPAARGLGLGRLLLQRLARIAVERECGRFEWGVLQWNVDAQAFYRRMGATMLPDWRVCRVTGDALQALGAGPASAGVRPATRADAPVIVELIRELAVYEHLEHLATATPARLEQELFGAHPTCECLIGERDGEPIGFALFFHNFSTYLCRKGLYLEDLFVRPAARGTGMGKLLLQRLAQLAVERECGRFEWSVLDWNVDAQAFYHRMGAVMLPDLRICRLTGEALQALAAASD
;
A
#
# COMPACT_ATOMS: atom_id res chain seq x y z
N MET A 1 -48.79 9.70 14.37
CA MET A 1 -47.46 9.95 15.01
C MET A 1 -46.40 9.46 14.05
N ASN A 2 -45.85 10.37 13.24
CA ASN A 2 -44.75 10.03 12.36
C ASN A 2 -43.47 9.97 13.23
N THR A 3 -43.03 8.77 13.57
CA THR A 3 -41.69 8.57 14.09
C THR A 3 -40.72 8.83 12.96
N THR A 4 -40.22 10.05 12.86
CA THR A 4 -39.05 10.35 12.01
C THR A 4 -37.88 9.59 12.61
N THR A 5 -37.61 8.41 12.07
CA THR A 5 -36.40 7.65 12.42
C THR A 5 -35.21 8.53 12.04
N ALA A 6 -34.30 8.76 12.98
CA ALA A 6 -33.09 9.53 12.70
C ALA A 6 -32.36 8.90 11.49
N PRO A 7 -31.81 9.71 10.56
CA PRO A 7 -31.12 9.22 9.41
C PRO A 7 -30.01 8.25 9.86
N ARG A 8 -30.06 7.02 9.35
CA ARG A 8 -29.14 5.96 9.76
C ARG A 8 -28.04 5.85 8.74
N ALA A 9 -26.84 6.26 9.15
CA ALA A 9 -25.61 5.84 8.48
C ALA A 9 -25.34 4.36 8.80
N SER A 10 -25.05 3.56 7.79
CA SER A 10 -24.66 2.15 7.93
C SER A 10 -23.44 1.81 7.09
N LEU A 11 -22.71 0.79 7.53
CA LEU A 11 -21.53 0.26 6.83
C LEU A 11 -21.68 -1.23 6.60
N ARG A 12 -21.25 -1.69 5.43
CA ARG A 12 -21.13 -3.11 5.11
C ARG A 12 -19.99 -3.38 4.13
N LEU A 13 -19.55 -4.61 4.04
CA LEU A 13 -18.67 -5.02 2.95
C LEU A 13 -19.44 -4.97 1.62
N ALA A 14 -18.72 -4.62 0.56
CA ALA A 14 -19.26 -4.64 -0.80
C ALA A 14 -19.59 -6.06 -1.25
N THR A 15 -20.59 -6.17 -2.10
CA THR A 15 -20.97 -7.37 -2.83
C THR A 15 -20.78 -7.16 -4.34
N ARG A 16 -20.93 -8.19 -5.15
CA ARG A 16 -20.84 -8.07 -6.63
C ARG A 16 -21.88 -7.09 -7.20
N GLU A 17 -23.02 -6.98 -6.56
CA GLU A 17 -24.12 -6.08 -6.95
C GLU A 17 -23.76 -4.59 -6.78
N ASP A 18 -22.80 -4.29 -5.91
CA ASP A 18 -22.34 -2.91 -5.67
C ASP A 18 -21.32 -2.42 -6.71
N VAL A 19 -20.76 -3.29 -7.53
CA VAL A 19 -19.72 -2.93 -8.49
C VAL A 19 -20.10 -1.73 -9.36
N PRO A 20 -21.29 -1.62 -9.95
CA PRO A 20 -21.67 -0.47 -10.74
C PRO A 20 -21.66 0.85 -9.97
N VAL A 21 -22.18 0.86 -8.74
CA VAL A 21 -22.21 2.07 -7.90
C VAL A 21 -20.82 2.44 -7.40
N ILE A 22 -19.95 1.46 -7.08
CA ILE A 22 -18.55 1.73 -6.69
C ILE A 22 -17.80 2.39 -7.86
N VAL A 23 -17.96 1.89 -9.10
CA VAL A 23 -17.34 2.52 -10.29
C VAL A 23 -17.83 3.95 -10.49
N ALA A 24 -19.12 4.22 -10.25
CA ALA A 24 -19.65 5.58 -10.32
C ALA A 24 -19.00 6.49 -9.26
N LEU A 25 -18.91 6.02 -8.01
CA LEU A 25 -18.27 6.74 -6.91
C LEU A 25 -16.77 6.97 -7.14
N ILE A 26 -16.06 6.01 -7.75
CA ILE A 26 -14.66 6.17 -8.14
C ILE A 26 -14.49 7.32 -9.15
N ARG A 27 -15.38 7.42 -10.12
CA ARG A 27 -15.36 8.52 -11.09
C ARG A 27 -15.67 9.86 -10.43
N GLU A 28 -16.68 9.90 -9.55
CA GLU A 28 -17.01 11.11 -8.77
C GLU A 28 -15.80 11.55 -7.90
N ALA A 29 -15.08 10.60 -7.28
CA ALA A 29 -13.87 10.86 -6.50
C ALA A 29 -12.76 11.44 -7.38
N ALA A 30 -12.50 10.82 -8.54
CA ALA A 30 -11.49 11.29 -9.49
C ALA A 30 -11.80 12.69 -10.03
N GLU A 31 -13.06 13.01 -10.31
CA GLU A 31 -13.49 14.35 -10.70
C GLU A 31 -13.23 15.36 -9.57
N HIS A 32 -13.56 15.00 -8.34
CA HIS A 32 -13.36 15.85 -7.18
C HIS A 32 -11.88 16.18 -6.93
N GLU A 33 -10.98 15.24 -7.22
CA GLU A 33 -9.53 15.41 -7.09
C GLU A 33 -8.84 15.99 -8.33
N GLY A 34 -9.59 16.26 -9.40
CA GLY A 34 -9.03 16.74 -10.67
C GLY A 34 -8.30 15.67 -11.48
N HIS A 35 -8.52 14.40 -11.17
CA HIS A 35 -7.88 13.24 -11.77
C HIS A 35 -8.80 12.43 -12.71
N ALA A 36 -9.89 13.01 -13.18
CA ALA A 36 -10.87 12.34 -14.04
C ALA A 36 -10.25 11.61 -15.27
N HIS A 37 -9.18 12.18 -15.82
CA HIS A 37 -8.43 11.60 -16.95
C HIS A 37 -7.70 10.29 -16.61
N LEU A 38 -7.45 9.99 -15.32
CA LEU A 38 -6.82 8.77 -14.84
C LEU A 38 -7.84 7.68 -14.51
N ALA A 39 -9.13 8.02 -14.39
CA ALA A 39 -10.18 7.09 -13.98
C ALA A 39 -10.59 6.17 -15.13
N THR A 40 -9.84 5.08 -15.32
CA THR A 40 -10.11 4.05 -16.34
C THR A 40 -10.82 2.83 -15.79
N ALA A 41 -11.36 2.92 -14.56
CA ALA A 41 -12.10 1.85 -13.91
C ALA A 41 -13.31 1.40 -14.73
N THR A 42 -13.46 0.08 -14.89
CA THR A 42 -14.64 -0.55 -15.48
C THR A 42 -15.25 -1.56 -14.52
N PRO A 43 -16.56 -1.83 -14.60
CA PRO A 43 -17.21 -2.82 -13.74
C PRO A 43 -16.52 -4.19 -13.79
N GLN A 44 -16.16 -4.67 -14.98
CA GLN A 44 -15.54 -5.98 -15.17
C GLN A 44 -14.18 -6.09 -14.47
N ARG A 45 -13.35 -5.03 -14.57
CA ARG A 45 -12.05 -5.00 -13.88
C ARG A 45 -12.22 -4.92 -12.38
N LEU A 46 -13.09 -4.03 -11.89
CA LEU A 46 -13.31 -3.88 -10.46
C LEU A 46 -13.87 -5.16 -9.84
N GLU A 47 -14.79 -5.85 -10.53
CA GLU A 47 -15.32 -7.12 -10.07
C GLU A 47 -14.22 -8.19 -9.96
N ALA A 48 -13.33 -8.27 -10.93
CA ALA A 48 -12.20 -9.20 -10.89
C ALA A 48 -11.24 -8.90 -9.72
N GLU A 49 -10.97 -7.63 -9.43
CA GLU A 49 -10.06 -7.22 -8.36
C GLU A 49 -10.67 -7.28 -6.95
N LEU A 50 -12.00 -7.18 -6.81
CA LEU A 50 -12.70 -7.34 -5.54
C LEU A 50 -13.10 -8.80 -5.25
N PHE A 51 -13.51 -9.55 -6.27
CA PHE A 51 -14.21 -10.84 -6.09
C PHE A 51 -13.64 -11.97 -6.93
N GLY A 52 -12.57 -11.74 -7.66
CA GLY A 52 -11.88 -12.78 -8.45
C GLY A 52 -11.06 -13.72 -7.58
N ALA A 53 -10.54 -14.79 -8.19
CA ALA A 53 -9.73 -15.79 -7.49
C ALA A 53 -8.42 -15.21 -6.90
N ALA A 54 -7.93 -14.09 -7.43
CA ALA A 54 -6.75 -13.39 -6.97
C ALA A 54 -7.09 -11.91 -6.67
N ALA A 55 -8.18 -11.71 -5.91
CA ALA A 55 -8.62 -10.37 -5.50
C ALA A 55 -7.48 -9.59 -4.85
N ALA A 56 -7.32 -8.32 -5.24
CA ALA A 56 -6.23 -7.47 -4.77
C ALA A 56 -6.66 -6.49 -3.68
N CYS A 57 -7.95 -6.26 -3.53
CA CYS A 57 -8.49 -5.30 -2.58
C CYS A 57 -9.86 -5.72 -2.07
N GLU A 58 -10.29 -5.04 -1.03
CA GLU A 58 -11.62 -5.14 -0.43
C GLU A 58 -12.27 -3.76 -0.44
N CYS A 59 -13.61 -3.71 -0.30
CA CYS A 59 -14.33 -2.45 -0.28
C CYS A 59 -15.38 -2.45 0.83
N LEU A 60 -15.43 -1.35 1.60
CA LEU A 60 -16.55 -1.00 2.46
C LEU A 60 -17.48 -0.04 1.72
N ILE A 61 -18.77 -0.27 1.86
CA ILE A 61 -19.85 0.62 1.41
C ILE A 61 -20.34 1.42 2.60
N GLY A 62 -20.50 2.72 2.38
CA GLY A 62 -21.18 3.62 3.29
C GLY A 62 -22.55 4.02 2.75
N GLU A 63 -23.58 3.76 3.55
CA GLU A 63 -24.97 4.04 3.20
C GLU A 63 -25.55 5.12 4.10
N HIS A 64 -26.47 5.92 3.56
CA HIS A 64 -27.28 6.87 4.29
C HIS A 64 -28.73 6.73 3.82
N ASP A 65 -29.65 6.45 4.74
CA ASP A 65 -31.06 6.18 4.44
C ASP A 65 -31.29 5.09 3.35
N GLY A 66 -30.41 4.08 3.33
CA GLY A 66 -30.48 2.98 2.36
C GLY A 66 -29.85 3.29 1.01
N GLU A 67 -29.35 4.49 0.78
CA GLU A 67 -28.60 4.84 -0.43
C GLU A 67 -27.09 4.73 -0.23
N THR A 68 -26.39 4.14 -1.20
CA THR A 68 -24.92 4.11 -1.22
C THR A 68 -24.39 5.50 -1.54
N VAL A 69 -23.73 6.14 -0.58
CA VAL A 69 -23.21 7.50 -0.69
C VAL A 69 -21.69 7.62 -0.46
N GLY A 70 -21.02 6.52 -0.17
CA GLY A 70 -19.57 6.50 0.03
C GLY A 70 -18.99 5.12 -0.03
N PHE A 71 -17.66 5.05 -0.14
CA PHE A 71 -16.91 3.81 -0.14
C PHE A 71 -15.53 3.99 0.49
N ALA A 72 -14.92 2.88 0.87
CA ALA A 72 -13.51 2.81 1.19
C ALA A 72 -12.91 1.54 0.57
N ILE A 73 -11.94 1.68 -0.33
CA ILE A 73 -11.16 0.58 -0.91
C ILE A 73 -9.87 0.43 -0.13
N PHE A 74 -9.54 -0.80 0.26
CA PHE A 74 -8.38 -1.10 1.07
C PHE A 74 -7.78 -2.45 0.71
N PHE A 75 -6.51 -2.64 1.06
CA PHE A 75 -5.77 -3.88 0.86
C PHE A 75 -4.75 -4.09 1.99
N HIS A 76 -4.09 -5.23 2.01
CA HIS A 76 -3.01 -5.48 2.96
C HIS A 76 -1.67 -5.05 2.37
N ASN A 77 -0.94 -4.18 3.11
CA ASN A 77 0.47 -3.93 2.91
C ASN A 77 1.29 -4.77 3.90
N PHE A 78 2.60 -4.61 3.87
CA PHE A 78 3.50 -5.32 4.77
C PHE A 78 4.52 -4.35 5.39
N SER A 79 4.92 -4.61 6.62
CA SER A 79 6.01 -3.90 7.29
C SER A 79 7.16 -4.86 7.55
N THR A 80 8.28 -4.66 6.88
CA THR A 80 9.48 -5.49 6.99
C THR A 80 10.02 -5.47 8.42
N PHE A 81 10.16 -4.30 9.04
CA PHE A 81 10.71 -4.18 10.40
C PHE A 81 9.82 -4.84 11.46
N LEU A 82 8.50 -4.64 11.38
CA LEU A 82 7.56 -5.31 12.28
C LEU A 82 7.35 -6.78 11.91
N CYS A 83 7.72 -7.17 10.69
CA CYS A 83 7.42 -8.46 10.08
C CYS A 83 5.94 -8.80 10.24
N ARG A 84 5.09 -7.87 9.87
CA ARG A 84 3.62 -7.96 9.98
C ARG A 84 2.94 -7.32 8.79
N LYS A 85 1.83 -7.93 8.38
CA LYS A 85 0.90 -7.24 7.48
C LYS A 85 0.36 -5.98 8.14
N GLY A 86 0.08 -4.99 7.31
CA GLY A 86 -0.67 -3.80 7.68
C GLY A 86 -1.96 -3.72 6.88
N LEU A 87 -2.76 -2.71 7.16
CA LEU A 87 -3.90 -2.32 6.35
C LEU A 87 -3.55 -1.03 5.61
N TYR A 88 -3.82 -0.97 4.32
CA TYR A 88 -3.67 0.26 3.54
C TYR A 88 -5.02 0.66 2.96
N LEU A 89 -5.46 1.87 3.27
CA LEU A 89 -6.63 2.49 2.67
C LEU A 89 -6.16 3.21 1.40
N GLU A 90 -6.60 2.73 0.25
CA GLU A 90 -6.28 3.34 -1.05
C GLU A 90 -7.12 4.59 -1.27
N ASP A 91 -8.44 4.46 -1.16
CA ASP A 91 -9.37 5.57 -1.33
C ASP A 91 -10.51 5.54 -0.31
N LEU A 92 -10.87 6.70 0.19
CA LEU A 92 -12.06 6.95 0.97
C LEU A 92 -12.82 8.14 0.37
N PHE A 93 -14.00 7.90 -0.13
CA PHE A 93 -14.84 8.94 -0.69
C PHE A 93 -16.24 8.92 -0.09
N VAL A 94 -16.76 10.09 0.18
CA VAL A 94 -18.17 10.34 0.57
C VAL A 94 -18.69 11.47 -0.29
N ARG A 95 -19.83 11.23 -0.94
CA ARG A 95 -20.50 12.25 -1.76
C ARG A 95 -20.65 13.57 -1.00
N PRO A 96 -20.41 14.71 -1.64
CA PRO A 96 -20.49 16.02 -0.96
C PRO A 96 -21.79 16.24 -0.18
N ALA A 97 -22.94 15.82 -0.71
CA ALA A 97 -24.23 15.94 -0.06
C ALA A 97 -24.39 15.13 1.25
N ALA A 98 -23.58 14.08 1.41
CA ALA A 98 -23.56 13.22 2.61
C ALA A 98 -22.39 13.53 3.55
N ARG A 99 -21.59 14.55 3.26
CA ARG A 99 -20.50 14.99 4.15
C ARG A 99 -21.07 15.67 5.40
N GLY A 100 -20.32 15.64 6.49
CA GLY A 100 -20.77 16.20 7.78
C GLY A 100 -21.67 15.27 8.60
N LEU A 101 -22.17 14.16 8.01
CA LEU A 101 -23.02 13.17 8.68
C LEU A 101 -22.22 12.06 9.42
N GLY A 102 -20.92 12.22 9.55
CA GLY A 102 -20.05 11.28 10.28
C GLY A 102 -19.58 10.05 9.50
N LEU A 103 -20.07 9.83 8.27
CA LEU A 103 -19.81 8.60 7.51
C LEU A 103 -18.31 8.33 7.24
N GLY A 104 -17.55 9.37 6.92
CA GLY A 104 -16.09 9.22 6.74
C GLY A 104 -15.39 8.76 8.02
N ARG A 105 -15.84 9.21 9.19
CA ARG A 105 -15.37 8.77 10.49
C ARG A 105 -15.72 7.30 10.72
N LEU A 106 -16.95 6.90 10.48
CA LEU A 106 -17.41 5.52 10.63
C LEU A 106 -16.62 4.56 9.73
N LEU A 107 -16.38 4.92 8.46
CA LEU A 107 -15.55 4.15 7.53
C LEU A 107 -14.13 3.95 8.08
N LEU A 108 -13.49 5.02 8.55
CA LEU A 108 -12.12 4.95 9.10
C LEU A 108 -12.07 4.11 10.39
N GLN A 109 -13.06 4.24 11.27
CA GLN A 109 -13.19 3.43 12.49
C GLN A 109 -13.39 1.94 12.16
N ARG A 110 -14.25 1.63 11.18
CA ARG A 110 -14.44 0.23 10.75
C ARG A 110 -13.16 -0.37 10.16
N LEU A 111 -12.41 0.39 9.36
CA LEU A 111 -11.09 -0.04 8.86
C LEU A 111 -10.08 -0.25 9.99
N ALA A 112 -10.06 0.62 11.00
CA ALA A 112 -9.22 0.44 12.18
C ALA A 112 -9.60 -0.84 12.96
N ARG A 113 -10.89 -1.14 13.10
CA ARG A 113 -11.37 -2.41 13.68
C ARG A 113 -10.91 -3.61 12.87
N ILE A 114 -11.04 -3.57 11.54
CA ILE A 114 -10.54 -4.63 10.64
C ILE A 114 -9.03 -4.80 10.80
N ALA A 115 -8.26 -3.72 10.89
CA ALA A 115 -6.82 -3.77 11.09
C ALA A 115 -6.47 -4.47 12.42
N VAL A 116 -7.19 -4.16 13.50
CA VAL A 116 -7.00 -4.79 14.82
C VAL A 116 -7.44 -6.26 14.80
N GLU A 117 -8.64 -6.56 14.27
CA GLU A 117 -9.18 -7.92 14.13
C GLU A 117 -8.24 -8.84 13.33
N ARG A 118 -7.52 -8.27 12.35
CA ARG A 118 -6.57 -9.01 11.50
C ARG A 118 -5.12 -8.92 12.00
N GLU A 119 -4.89 -8.41 13.20
CA GLU A 119 -3.57 -8.29 13.82
C GLU A 119 -2.56 -7.48 12.98
N CYS A 120 -3.04 -6.48 12.24
CA CYS A 120 -2.18 -5.61 11.44
C CYS A 120 -1.26 -4.77 12.35
N GLY A 121 0.02 -4.65 11.96
CA GLY A 121 1.00 -3.86 12.71
C GLY A 121 0.84 -2.35 12.52
N ARG A 122 0.18 -1.94 11.43
CA ARG A 122 -0.05 -0.54 11.07
C ARG A 122 -1.32 -0.39 10.22
N PHE A 123 -1.89 0.81 10.24
CA PHE A 123 -2.94 1.23 9.31
C PHE A 123 -2.49 2.52 8.63
N GLU A 124 -2.43 2.53 7.30
CA GLU A 124 -1.83 3.59 6.51
C GLU A 124 -2.72 4.03 5.35
N TRP A 125 -2.48 5.25 4.88
CA TRP A 125 -3.09 5.80 3.66
C TRP A 125 -2.30 7.01 3.15
N GLY A 126 -2.54 7.38 1.90
CA GLY A 126 -2.05 8.61 1.32
C GLY A 126 -3.04 9.76 1.47
N VAL A 127 -2.54 10.98 1.57
CA VAL A 127 -3.35 12.20 1.47
C VAL A 127 -2.61 13.25 0.66
N LEU A 128 -3.32 13.94 -0.21
CA LEU A 128 -2.74 15.02 -1.01
C LEU A 128 -2.43 16.24 -0.15
N GLN A 129 -1.30 16.88 -0.39
CA GLN A 129 -0.81 18.01 0.41
C GLN A 129 -1.78 19.19 0.39
N TRP A 130 -2.44 19.44 -0.73
CA TRP A 130 -3.42 20.51 -0.85
C TRP A 130 -4.73 20.24 -0.08
N ASN A 131 -5.04 18.98 0.23
CA ASN A 131 -6.27 18.59 0.92
C ASN A 131 -6.14 18.78 2.44
N VAL A 132 -6.06 20.06 2.85
CA VAL A 132 -5.85 20.44 4.26
C VAL A 132 -7.00 20.00 5.18
N ASP A 133 -8.22 19.94 4.66
CA ASP A 133 -9.39 19.50 5.41
C ASP A 133 -9.31 18.00 5.74
N ALA A 134 -8.92 17.16 4.77
CA ALA A 134 -8.69 15.74 4.99
C ALA A 134 -7.51 15.52 5.96
N GLN A 135 -6.42 16.27 5.82
CA GLN A 135 -5.30 16.19 6.76
C GLN A 135 -5.74 16.54 8.19
N ALA A 136 -6.53 17.60 8.36
CA ALA A 136 -7.06 17.98 9.67
C ALA A 136 -8.01 16.91 10.23
N PHE A 137 -8.84 16.31 9.37
CA PHE A 137 -9.70 15.19 9.74
C PHE A 137 -8.88 13.99 10.23
N TYR A 138 -7.87 13.55 9.47
CA TYR A 138 -7.03 12.41 9.85
C TYR A 138 -6.24 12.65 11.15
N ARG A 139 -5.72 13.86 11.37
CA ARG A 139 -5.08 14.21 12.66
C ARG A 139 -6.06 14.10 13.84
N ARG A 140 -7.31 14.54 13.66
CA ARG A 140 -8.35 14.35 14.71
C ARG A 140 -8.68 12.89 14.98
N MET A 141 -8.46 12.00 14.00
CA MET A 141 -8.61 10.55 14.16
C MET A 141 -7.36 9.90 14.78
N GLY A 142 -6.36 10.68 15.18
CA GLY A 142 -5.14 10.20 15.82
C GLY A 142 -4.01 9.82 14.86
N ALA A 143 -4.16 10.06 13.55
CA ALA A 143 -3.13 9.72 12.58
C ALA A 143 -1.90 10.64 12.69
N THR A 144 -0.73 10.02 12.59
CA THR A 144 0.55 10.72 12.40
C THR A 144 0.83 10.88 10.91
N MET A 145 1.24 12.08 10.52
CA MET A 145 1.76 12.34 9.17
C MET A 145 3.24 12.00 9.16
N LEU A 146 3.72 11.36 8.10
CA LEU A 146 5.13 10.99 7.90
C LEU A 146 5.78 11.99 6.94
N PRO A 147 6.38 13.09 7.43
CA PRO A 147 6.87 14.17 6.60
C PRO A 147 8.12 13.79 5.80
N ASP A 148 8.90 12.85 6.33
CA ASP A 148 10.22 12.48 5.81
C ASP A 148 10.18 11.38 4.75
N TRP A 149 8.97 10.94 4.36
CA TRP A 149 8.79 9.92 3.34
C TRP A 149 8.35 10.52 2.01
N ARG A 150 9.01 10.08 0.92
CA ARG A 150 8.67 10.46 -0.45
C ARG A 150 8.25 9.22 -1.22
N VAL A 151 7.10 9.27 -1.86
CA VAL A 151 6.62 8.19 -2.72
C VAL A 151 7.25 8.34 -4.10
N CYS A 152 7.82 7.25 -4.58
CA CYS A 152 8.37 7.09 -5.92
C CYS A 152 7.43 6.23 -6.74
N ARG A 153 7.27 6.54 -8.02
CA ARG A 153 6.40 5.81 -8.94
C ARG A 153 7.03 5.67 -10.32
N VAL A 154 6.86 4.48 -10.91
CA VAL A 154 7.18 4.20 -12.32
C VAL A 154 5.94 3.63 -12.98
N THR A 155 5.54 4.17 -14.13
CA THR A 155 4.35 3.74 -14.88
C THR A 155 4.59 3.80 -16.38
N GLY A 156 3.67 3.24 -17.18
CA GLY A 156 3.66 3.36 -18.63
C GLY A 156 4.98 2.94 -19.28
N ASP A 157 5.46 3.74 -20.25
CA ASP A 157 6.67 3.44 -21.02
C ASP A 157 7.93 3.34 -20.16
N ALA A 158 8.02 4.13 -19.06
CA ALA A 158 9.15 4.05 -18.15
C ALA A 158 9.19 2.69 -17.41
N LEU A 159 8.04 2.14 -17.03
CA LEU A 159 7.94 0.81 -16.42
C LEU A 159 8.33 -0.28 -17.43
N GLN A 160 7.85 -0.19 -18.67
CA GLN A 160 8.20 -1.11 -19.75
C GLN A 160 9.71 -1.07 -20.03
N ALA A 161 10.29 0.12 -20.14
CA ALA A 161 11.72 0.30 -20.38
C ALA A 161 12.59 -0.25 -19.23
N LEU A 162 12.18 -0.05 -17.97
CA LEU A 162 12.88 -0.59 -16.81
C LEU A 162 12.80 -2.13 -16.78
N GLY A 163 11.62 -2.69 -17.12
CA GLY A 163 11.38 -4.14 -17.20
C GLY A 163 12.00 -4.81 -18.43
N ALA A 164 12.36 -4.07 -19.47
CA ALA A 164 13.05 -4.61 -20.66
C ALA A 164 14.54 -4.90 -20.43
N GLY A 165 15.07 -4.65 -19.24
CA GLY A 165 16.46 -4.91 -18.89
C GLY A 165 16.83 -6.41 -19.05
N PRO A 166 18.14 -6.72 -19.15
CA PRO A 166 18.60 -8.10 -19.30
C PRO A 166 18.16 -8.95 -18.10
N ALA A 167 18.03 -10.26 -18.33
CA ALA A 167 17.77 -11.22 -17.25
C ALA A 167 18.79 -11.03 -16.11
N SER A 168 18.29 -10.91 -14.90
CA SER A 168 19.08 -10.49 -13.73
C SER A 168 19.91 -11.66 -13.19
N ALA A 169 21.09 -11.93 -13.80
CA ALA A 169 22.04 -12.86 -13.23
C ALA A 169 22.37 -12.45 -11.79
N GLY A 170 22.30 -13.40 -10.84
CA GLY A 170 22.50 -13.14 -9.43
C GLY A 170 21.28 -12.60 -8.68
N VAL A 171 20.09 -12.62 -9.30
CA VAL A 171 18.81 -12.31 -8.61
C VAL A 171 17.87 -13.51 -8.74
N ARG A 172 17.38 -14.01 -7.62
CA ARG A 172 16.41 -15.11 -7.56
C ARG A 172 15.29 -14.87 -6.56
N PRO A 173 14.15 -15.54 -6.69
CA PRO A 173 13.16 -15.59 -5.62
C PRO A 173 13.78 -16.17 -4.33
N ALA A 174 13.32 -15.65 -3.19
CA ALA A 174 13.65 -16.21 -1.89
C ALA A 174 13.00 -17.59 -1.71
N THR A 175 13.64 -18.42 -0.90
CA THR A 175 13.14 -19.72 -0.44
C THR A 175 13.00 -19.71 1.09
N ARG A 176 12.35 -20.74 1.67
CA ARG A 176 12.25 -20.87 3.14
C ARG A 176 13.61 -20.85 3.84
N ALA A 177 14.62 -21.42 3.21
CA ALA A 177 15.99 -21.45 3.74
C ALA A 177 16.63 -20.06 3.85
N ASP A 178 16.12 -19.07 3.11
CA ASP A 178 16.66 -17.72 3.12
C ASP A 178 16.10 -16.86 4.28
N ALA A 179 15.05 -17.30 4.99
CA ALA A 179 14.44 -16.50 6.03
C ALA A 179 15.42 -15.98 7.11
N PRO A 180 16.41 -16.76 7.58
CA PRO A 180 17.41 -16.25 8.52
C PRO A 180 18.27 -15.12 7.95
N VAL A 181 18.78 -15.26 6.72
CA VAL A 181 19.64 -14.24 6.10
C VAL A 181 18.84 -13.00 5.70
N ILE A 182 17.58 -13.14 5.31
CA ILE A 182 16.72 -11.98 5.04
C ILE A 182 16.53 -11.17 6.33
N VAL A 183 16.28 -11.83 7.47
CA VAL A 183 16.15 -11.13 8.77
C VAL A 183 17.46 -10.43 9.17
N GLU A 184 18.61 -11.02 8.87
CA GLU A 184 19.90 -10.35 9.06
C GLU A 184 20.00 -9.08 8.22
N LEU A 185 19.69 -9.16 6.92
CA LEU A 185 19.68 -8.02 5.99
C LEU A 185 18.67 -6.94 6.41
N ILE A 186 17.50 -7.34 6.93
CA ILE A 186 16.50 -6.40 7.50
C ILE A 186 17.08 -5.64 8.68
N ARG A 187 17.81 -6.30 9.57
CA ARG A 187 18.47 -5.64 10.71
C ARG A 187 19.57 -4.69 10.26
N GLU A 188 20.37 -5.09 9.26
CA GLU A 188 21.38 -4.21 8.66
C GLU A 188 20.74 -2.96 8.03
N LEU A 189 19.58 -3.11 7.35
CA LEU A 189 18.81 -1.99 6.82
C LEU A 189 18.30 -1.09 7.95
N ALA A 190 17.75 -1.66 9.02
CA ALA A 190 17.25 -0.90 10.17
C ALA A 190 18.36 -0.05 10.82
N VAL A 191 19.57 -0.59 10.93
CA VAL A 191 20.76 0.16 11.37
C VAL A 191 21.07 1.31 10.42
N TYR A 192 21.03 1.07 9.10
CA TYR A 192 21.28 2.09 8.10
C TYR A 192 20.26 3.23 8.14
N GLU A 193 19.00 2.92 8.45
CA GLU A 193 17.90 3.90 8.53
C GLU A 193 17.70 4.50 9.93
N HIS A 194 18.48 4.09 10.94
CA HIS A 194 18.35 4.49 12.34
C HIS A 194 16.99 4.09 12.96
N LEU A 195 16.46 2.94 12.54
CA LEU A 195 15.16 2.39 12.94
C LEU A 195 15.28 1.03 13.65
N GLU A 196 16.42 0.72 14.28
CA GLU A 196 16.71 -0.57 14.93
C GLU A 196 15.66 -0.94 15.98
N HIS A 197 15.11 0.07 16.66
CA HIS A 197 14.08 -0.10 17.68
C HIS A 197 12.75 -0.65 17.12
N LEU A 198 12.54 -0.57 15.79
CA LEU A 198 11.37 -1.12 15.10
C LEU A 198 11.62 -2.52 14.53
N ALA A 199 12.86 -2.96 14.43
CA ALA A 199 13.24 -4.22 13.79
C ALA A 199 12.97 -5.43 14.69
N THR A 200 11.72 -5.87 14.74
CA THR A 200 11.25 -7.02 15.55
C THR A 200 11.09 -8.30 14.72
N ALA A 201 11.54 -8.31 13.46
CA ALA A 201 11.48 -9.45 12.57
C ALA A 201 12.22 -10.67 13.15
N THR A 202 11.59 -11.84 13.02
CA THR A 202 12.21 -13.14 13.32
C THR A 202 12.12 -14.08 12.11
N PRO A 203 13.07 -15.03 11.94
CA PRO A 203 13.01 -15.95 10.80
C PRO A 203 11.71 -16.74 10.71
N ALA A 204 11.19 -17.26 11.82
CA ALA A 204 9.96 -18.04 11.85
C ALA A 204 8.75 -17.21 11.42
N ARG A 205 8.68 -15.95 11.83
CA ARG A 205 7.60 -15.05 11.44
C ARG A 205 7.70 -14.65 9.98
N LEU A 206 8.90 -14.30 9.50
CA LEU A 206 9.11 -13.95 8.10
C LEU A 206 8.81 -15.14 7.18
N GLU A 207 9.19 -16.37 7.59
CA GLU A 207 8.84 -17.58 6.86
C GLU A 207 7.33 -17.76 6.72
N GLN A 208 6.57 -17.49 7.79
CA GLN A 208 5.12 -17.55 7.76
C GLN A 208 4.52 -16.52 6.79
N GLU A 209 5.04 -15.30 6.77
CA GLU A 209 4.54 -14.21 5.91
C GLU A 209 4.92 -14.39 4.44
N LEU A 210 6.08 -14.99 4.15
CA LEU A 210 6.54 -15.26 2.78
C LEU A 210 6.00 -16.57 2.20
N PHE A 211 5.85 -17.62 3.03
CA PHE A 211 5.64 -19.00 2.56
C PHE A 211 4.54 -19.75 3.31
N GLY A 212 3.76 -19.07 4.15
CA GLY A 212 2.60 -19.64 4.84
C GLY A 212 1.42 -19.93 3.89
N ALA A 213 0.29 -20.31 4.45
CA ALA A 213 -0.91 -20.62 3.67
C ALA A 213 -1.47 -19.39 2.92
N HIS A 214 -1.24 -18.21 3.44
CA HIS A 214 -1.68 -16.93 2.85
C HIS A 214 -0.52 -15.92 2.90
N PRO A 215 0.45 -16.01 1.97
CA PRO A 215 1.58 -15.10 1.93
C PRO A 215 1.11 -13.64 1.76
N THR A 216 1.71 -12.73 2.49
CA THR A 216 1.38 -11.30 2.42
C THR A 216 2.39 -10.50 1.62
N CYS A 217 3.57 -11.06 1.40
CA CYS A 217 4.64 -10.44 0.65
C CYS A 217 5.49 -11.48 -0.09
N GLU A 218 6.33 -11.01 -0.97
CA GLU A 218 7.32 -11.80 -1.71
C GLU A 218 8.71 -11.18 -1.52
N CYS A 219 9.76 -11.94 -1.76
CA CYS A 219 11.13 -11.46 -1.63
C CYS A 219 12.01 -11.97 -2.76
N LEU A 220 12.87 -11.09 -3.26
CA LEU A 220 14.00 -11.43 -4.12
C LEU A 220 15.30 -11.34 -3.34
N ILE A 221 16.23 -12.26 -3.61
CA ILE A 221 17.59 -12.26 -3.09
C ILE A 221 18.55 -11.87 -4.21
N GLY A 222 19.43 -10.92 -3.90
CA GLY A 222 20.59 -10.61 -4.72
C GLY A 222 21.82 -11.35 -4.21
N GLU A 223 22.45 -12.13 -5.09
CA GLU A 223 23.60 -12.98 -4.74
C GLU A 223 24.83 -12.62 -5.56
N ARG A 224 25.99 -12.83 -4.95
CA ARG A 224 27.29 -12.84 -5.63
C ARG A 224 28.09 -14.03 -5.14
N ASP A 225 28.62 -14.82 -6.06
CA ASP A 225 29.41 -16.02 -5.74
C ASP A 225 28.71 -16.99 -4.77
N GLY A 226 27.36 -17.07 -4.88
CA GLY A 226 26.52 -17.88 -4.01
C GLY A 226 26.17 -17.25 -2.64
N GLU A 227 26.70 -16.06 -2.34
CA GLU A 227 26.45 -15.38 -1.08
C GLU A 227 25.35 -14.31 -1.23
N PRO A 228 24.30 -14.30 -0.39
CA PRO A 228 23.29 -13.25 -0.35
C PRO A 228 23.91 -11.91 0.09
N ILE A 229 23.84 -10.91 -0.79
CA ILE A 229 24.40 -9.58 -0.57
C ILE A 229 23.33 -8.48 -0.54
N GLY A 230 22.07 -8.82 -0.78
CA GLY A 230 20.97 -7.88 -0.75
C GLY A 230 19.62 -8.57 -0.94
N PHE A 231 18.56 -7.83 -0.72
CA PHE A 231 17.20 -8.30 -0.91
C PHE A 231 16.28 -7.19 -1.42
N ALA A 232 15.13 -7.59 -1.96
CA ALA A 232 14.01 -6.73 -2.24
C ALA A 232 12.73 -7.41 -1.78
N LEU A 233 12.03 -6.83 -0.81
CA LEU A 233 10.77 -7.32 -0.30
C LEU A 233 9.64 -6.48 -0.89
N PHE A 234 8.60 -7.12 -1.41
CA PHE A 234 7.53 -6.46 -2.13
C PHE A 234 6.18 -7.16 -1.95
N PHE A 235 5.12 -6.45 -2.26
CA PHE A 235 3.74 -6.95 -2.26
C PHE A 235 2.93 -6.28 -3.38
N HIS A 236 1.70 -6.72 -3.59
CA HIS A 236 0.78 -6.06 -4.50
C HIS A 236 -0.02 -4.97 -3.75
N ASN A 237 0.00 -3.75 -4.31
CA ASN A 237 -0.95 -2.71 -3.97
C ASN A 237 -2.07 -2.65 -5.03
N PHE A 238 -2.98 -1.72 -4.88
CA PHE A 238 -4.08 -1.51 -5.81
C PHE A 238 -4.17 -0.04 -6.20
N SER A 239 -4.61 0.24 -7.42
CA SER A 239 -4.93 1.60 -7.88
C SER A 239 -6.41 1.68 -8.23
N THR A 240 -7.16 2.44 -7.45
CA THR A 240 -8.60 2.64 -7.66
C THR A 240 -8.89 3.23 -9.02
N TYR A 241 -8.18 4.29 -9.43
CA TYR A 241 -8.43 4.96 -10.71
C TYR A 241 -8.09 4.10 -11.91
N LEU A 242 -6.98 3.37 -11.88
CA LEU A 242 -6.61 2.44 -12.95
C LEU A 242 -7.42 1.14 -12.88
N CYS A 243 -8.00 0.84 -11.71
CA CYS A 243 -8.64 -0.43 -11.39
C CYS A 243 -7.73 -1.61 -11.74
N ARG A 244 -6.51 -1.56 -11.24
CA ARG A 244 -5.45 -2.55 -11.48
C ARG A 244 -4.56 -2.71 -10.26
N LYS A 245 -4.04 -3.93 -10.09
CA LYS A 245 -2.90 -4.16 -9.20
C LYS A 245 -1.74 -3.27 -9.56
N GLY A 246 -1.01 -2.88 -8.55
CA GLY A 246 0.35 -2.39 -8.67
C GLY A 246 1.31 -3.32 -7.97
N LEU A 247 2.60 -3.08 -8.13
CA LEU A 247 3.65 -3.70 -7.35
C LEU A 247 4.24 -2.64 -6.43
N TYR A 248 4.31 -2.94 -5.13
CA TYR A 248 4.90 -2.06 -4.14
C TYR A 248 6.15 -2.70 -3.56
N LEU A 249 7.29 -2.04 -3.74
CA LEU A 249 8.54 -2.41 -3.11
C LEU A 249 8.56 -1.79 -1.71
N GLU A 250 8.53 -2.63 -0.68
CA GLU A 250 8.63 -2.17 0.71
C GLU A 250 10.06 -1.78 1.02
N ASP A 251 11.02 -2.70 0.81
CA ASP A 251 12.42 -2.45 1.08
C ASP A 251 13.33 -3.00 -0.01
N LEU A 252 14.37 -2.23 -0.34
CA LEU A 252 15.49 -2.62 -1.17
C LEU A 252 16.78 -2.34 -0.41
N PHE A 253 17.54 -3.37 -0.11
CA PHE A 253 18.81 -3.22 0.57
C PHE A 253 19.92 -4.01 -0.13
N VAL A 254 21.09 -3.41 -0.21
CA VAL A 254 22.35 -4.06 -0.63
C VAL A 254 23.41 -3.70 0.39
N ARG A 255 24.10 -4.73 0.90
CA ARG A 255 25.20 -4.57 1.86
C ARG A 255 26.20 -3.51 1.38
N PRO A 256 26.70 -2.63 2.25
CA PRO A 256 27.60 -1.53 1.85
C PRO A 256 28.80 -1.98 1.01
N ALA A 257 29.42 -3.11 1.38
CA ALA A 257 30.58 -3.68 0.66
C ALA A 257 30.24 -4.15 -0.77
N ALA A 258 28.96 -4.33 -1.09
CA ALA A 258 28.48 -4.77 -2.41
C ALA A 258 27.82 -3.63 -3.21
N ARG A 259 27.73 -2.41 -2.65
CA ARG A 259 27.20 -1.24 -3.37
C ARG A 259 28.13 -0.86 -4.53
N GLY A 260 27.58 -0.19 -5.53
CA GLY A 260 28.30 0.21 -6.74
C GLY A 260 28.51 -0.93 -7.76
N THR A 261 28.14 -2.16 -7.45
CA THR A 261 28.31 -3.34 -8.32
C THR A 261 27.14 -3.60 -9.27
N GLY A 262 26.08 -2.79 -9.15
CA GLY A 262 24.87 -2.92 -9.97
C GLY A 262 23.76 -3.77 -9.35
N MET A 263 23.97 -4.44 -8.20
CA MET A 263 22.96 -5.34 -7.61
C MET A 263 21.62 -4.65 -7.31
N GLY A 264 21.62 -3.44 -6.77
CA GLY A 264 20.38 -2.70 -6.53
C GLY A 264 19.60 -2.43 -7.83
N LYS A 265 20.30 -2.16 -8.93
CA LYS A 265 19.70 -2.01 -10.26
C LYS A 265 19.08 -3.32 -10.75
N LEU A 266 19.79 -4.44 -10.60
CA LEU A 266 19.29 -5.76 -11.02
C LEU A 266 18.04 -6.17 -10.24
N LEU A 267 18.01 -5.95 -8.92
CA LEU A 267 16.82 -6.18 -8.09
C LEU A 267 15.64 -5.34 -8.55
N LEU A 268 15.86 -4.03 -8.77
CA LEU A 268 14.78 -3.12 -9.21
C LEU A 268 14.28 -3.48 -10.63
N GLN A 269 15.18 -3.85 -11.54
CA GLN A 269 14.82 -4.30 -12.87
C GLN A 269 14.01 -5.60 -12.83
N ARG A 270 14.38 -6.57 -11.98
CA ARG A 270 13.60 -7.81 -11.84
C ARG A 270 12.20 -7.54 -11.28
N LEU A 271 12.06 -6.61 -10.33
CA LEU A 271 10.75 -6.17 -9.85
C LEU A 271 9.91 -5.50 -10.95
N ALA A 272 10.53 -4.65 -11.77
CA ALA A 272 9.84 -4.04 -12.91
C ALA A 272 9.40 -5.09 -13.95
N GLN A 273 10.23 -6.12 -14.22
CA GLN A 273 9.84 -7.26 -15.05
C GLN A 273 8.61 -7.97 -14.47
N LEU A 274 8.63 -8.29 -13.16
CA LEU A 274 7.48 -8.89 -12.48
C LEU A 274 6.23 -8.01 -12.56
N ALA A 275 6.38 -6.69 -12.41
CA ALA A 275 5.27 -5.77 -12.54
C ALA A 275 4.66 -5.79 -13.96
N VAL A 276 5.51 -5.87 -15.01
CA VAL A 276 5.07 -6.00 -16.40
C VAL A 276 4.45 -7.38 -16.66
N GLU A 277 5.11 -8.46 -16.24
CA GLU A 277 4.62 -9.84 -16.38
C GLU A 277 3.25 -10.04 -15.72
N ARG A 278 2.99 -9.33 -14.61
CA ARG A 278 1.74 -9.39 -13.83
C ARG A 278 0.73 -8.32 -14.23
N GLU A 279 0.97 -7.61 -15.32
CA GLU A 279 0.11 -6.53 -15.83
C GLU A 279 -0.21 -5.42 -14.80
N CYS A 280 0.74 -5.13 -13.89
CA CYS A 280 0.59 -4.08 -12.90
C CYS A 280 0.46 -2.71 -13.55
N GLY A 281 -0.46 -1.89 -13.07
CA GLY A 281 -0.67 -0.53 -13.59
C GLY A 281 0.39 0.47 -13.12
N ARG A 282 1.11 0.15 -12.04
CA ARG A 282 2.14 0.99 -11.43
C ARG A 282 3.16 0.15 -10.66
N PHE A 283 4.36 0.68 -10.52
CA PHE A 283 5.39 0.18 -9.64
C PHE A 283 5.80 1.31 -8.69
N GLU A 284 5.69 1.09 -7.39
CA GLU A 284 5.83 2.13 -6.36
C GLU A 284 6.70 1.69 -5.21
N TRP A 285 7.27 2.66 -4.51
CA TRP A 285 7.98 2.51 -3.23
C TRP A 285 8.05 3.86 -2.53
N SER A 286 8.53 3.84 -1.29
CA SER A 286 8.84 5.06 -0.56
C SER A 286 10.33 5.14 -0.26
N VAL A 287 10.85 6.37 -0.15
CA VAL A 287 12.24 6.65 0.19
C VAL A 287 12.28 7.77 1.23
N LEU A 288 13.20 7.67 2.17
CA LEU A 288 13.42 8.71 3.17
C LEU A 288 14.04 9.97 2.55
N ASP A 289 13.59 11.13 2.99
CA ASP A 289 13.95 12.42 2.42
C ASP A 289 15.46 12.71 2.52
N TRP A 290 16.10 12.27 3.60
CA TRP A 290 17.54 12.40 3.78
C TRP A 290 18.37 11.48 2.88
N ASN A 291 17.77 10.40 2.31
CA ASN A 291 18.50 9.42 1.50
C ASN A 291 18.63 9.89 0.04
N VAL A 292 19.37 10.99 -0.14
CA VAL A 292 19.55 11.65 -1.45
C VAL A 292 20.21 10.74 -2.50
N ASP A 293 21.09 9.83 -2.06
CA ASP A 293 21.75 8.89 -2.96
C ASP A 293 20.76 7.88 -3.55
N ALA A 294 19.84 7.36 -2.71
CA ALA A 294 18.77 6.48 -3.16
C ALA A 294 17.78 7.24 -4.07
N GLN A 295 17.42 8.48 -3.73
CA GLN A 295 16.56 9.30 -4.58
C GLN A 295 17.18 9.52 -5.96
N ALA A 296 18.47 9.88 -6.03
CA ALA A 296 19.20 10.04 -7.27
C ALA A 296 19.29 8.71 -8.07
N PHE A 297 19.47 7.59 -7.38
CA PHE A 297 19.44 6.26 -8.00
C PHE A 297 18.06 5.95 -8.61
N TYR A 298 16.97 6.14 -7.88
CA TYR A 298 15.62 5.90 -8.37
C TYR A 298 15.24 6.82 -9.55
N HIS A 299 15.66 8.07 -9.49
CA HIS A 299 15.45 8.99 -10.59
C HIS A 299 16.14 8.53 -11.88
N ARG A 300 17.39 8.02 -11.80
CA ARG A 300 18.08 7.41 -12.95
C ARG A 300 17.39 6.14 -13.47
N MET A 301 16.59 5.48 -12.65
CA MET A 301 15.79 4.31 -13.04
C MET A 301 14.43 4.70 -13.66
N GLY A 302 14.16 5.98 -13.86
CA GLY A 302 12.93 6.48 -14.46
C GLY A 302 11.79 6.72 -13.47
N ALA A 303 12.06 6.70 -12.17
CA ALA A 303 11.05 6.99 -11.18
C ALA A 303 10.75 8.49 -11.09
N VAL A 304 9.47 8.80 -10.89
CA VAL A 304 8.98 10.13 -10.57
C VAL A 304 8.66 10.17 -9.08
N MET A 305 9.14 11.20 -8.39
CA MET A 305 8.73 11.50 -7.02
C MET A 305 7.34 12.14 -7.02
N LEU A 306 6.49 11.79 -6.08
CA LEU A 306 5.17 12.38 -5.88
C LEU A 306 5.23 13.41 -4.74
N PRO A 307 5.53 14.68 -5.02
CA PRO A 307 5.82 15.67 -3.98
C PRO A 307 4.58 16.02 -3.15
N ASP A 308 3.40 15.86 -3.74
CA ASP A 308 2.14 16.24 -3.11
C ASP A 308 1.47 15.13 -2.31
N LEU A 309 2.04 13.92 -2.31
CA LEU A 309 1.49 12.80 -1.56
C LEU A 309 2.17 12.70 -0.18
N ARG A 310 1.36 12.66 0.87
CA ARG A 310 1.79 12.48 2.27
C ARG A 310 1.23 11.19 2.82
N ILE A 311 2.06 10.44 3.53
CA ILE A 311 1.65 9.20 4.18
C ILE A 311 1.11 9.53 5.57
N CYS A 312 -0.08 9.01 5.86
CA CYS A 312 -0.69 8.99 7.19
C CYS A 312 -0.55 7.60 7.77
N ARG A 313 -0.30 7.50 9.07
CA ARG A 313 -0.15 6.22 9.75
C ARG A 313 -0.79 6.23 11.13
N LEU A 314 -1.43 5.11 11.46
CA LEU A 314 -1.89 4.75 12.81
C LEU A 314 -1.22 3.45 13.24
N THR A 315 -0.66 3.44 14.44
CA THR A 315 -0.03 2.25 15.06
C THR A 315 -0.34 2.21 16.56
N GLY A 316 -0.08 1.07 17.18
CA GLY A 316 -0.14 0.93 18.64
C GLY A 316 -1.44 1.45 19.26
N GLU A 317 -1.30 2.26 20.31
CA GLU A 317 -2.44 2.80 21.08
C GLU A 317 -3.39 3.67 20.24
N ALA A 318 -2.88 4.46 19.29
CA ALA A 318 -3.71 5.31 18.45
C ALA A 318 -4.62 4.48 17.52
N LEU A 319 -4.11 3.36 16.97
CA LEU A 319 -4.90 2.43 16.18
C LEU A 319 -5.97 1.74 17.04
N GLN A 320 -5.61 1.28 18.24
CA GLN A 320 -6.53 0.64 19.18
C GLN A 320 -7.63 1.61 19.64
N ALA A 321 -7.26 2.85 19.93
CA ALA A 321 -8.21 3.88 20.36
C ALA A 321 -9.24 4.21 19.25
N LEU A 322 -8.79 4.32 17.99
CA LEU A 322 -9.71 4.53 16.88
C LEU A 322 -10.64 3.34 16.65
N ALA A 323 -10.12 2.11 16.77
CA ALA A 323 -10.90 0.88 16.65
C ALA A 323 -11.95 0.72 17.75
N ALA A 324 -11.64 1.14 18.99
CA ALA A 324 -12.52 1.04 20.14
C ALA A 324 -13.55 2.18 20.22
N ALA A 325 -13.37 3.26 19.45
CA ALA A 325 -14.27 4.40 19.50
C ALA A 325 -15.70 3.99 19.10
N SER A 326 -16.67 4.39 19.93
CA SER A 326 -18.11 4.15 19.67
C SER A 326 -18.59 4.96 18.49
N ASP A 327 -19.55 4.42 17.78
CA ASP A 327 -20.24 5.03 16.64
C ASP A 327 -21.02 6.27 17.07
#